data_2477921547a6bcb5e637541e35fc1948
#
_entry.id   2477921547a6bcb5e637541e35fc1948
#
_cell.length_a   1.000
_cell.length_b   1.000
_cell.length_c   1.000
_cell.angle_alpha   90.00
_cell.angle_beta   90.00
_cell.angle_gamma   90.00
#
_symmetry.space_group_name_H-M   'P 1'
#
loop_
_entity.id
_entity.type
_entity.pdbx_description
1 polymer ?
#
loop_
_entity_poly.entity_id
_entity_poly.type
_entity_poly.pdbx_seq_one_letter_code
_entity_poly.pdbx_strand_id
1 'polypeptide(L)'
;MKSLKEMKYLLLDLDGVCYGSHNGYPLEKVFGLVSKRMTLFIQEKLGLDEKKAKELQTNYFYKYNTSLNGLMLHHNVIGDEFLKYVHDIDISFMKEDKIMRNELENLNMEKFIFTNGSVEHAQNILTRLGVYDLFGKEKVFDIKDAGYVPKPEAQTFDLMVKKFGINPKETIYIEDIAKNLSIGF
;
A
#
# COMPACT_ATOMS: atom_id res chain seq x y z
N MET A 1 7.23 -1.14 -27.76
CA MET A 1 7.41 -0.66 -26.36
C MET A 1 7.93 0.77 -26.43
N LYS A 2 7.32 1.71 -25.69
CA LYS A 2 7.85 3.07 -25.55
C LYS A 2 9.19 3.02 -24.81
N SER A 3 10.10 3.95 -25.10
CA SER A 3 11.36 4.07 -24.36
C SER A 3 11.08 4.69 -22.98
N LEU A 4 11.97 4.47 -22.01
CA LEU A 4 11.87 5.11 -20.69
C LEU A 4 11.77 6.65 -20.74
N LYS A 5 12.33 7.25 -21.80
CA LYS A 5 12.27 8.71 -22.02
C LYS A 5 10.86 9.21 -22.39
N GLU A 6 9.97 8.33 -22.81
CA GLU A 6 8.58 8.67 -23.17
C GLU A 6 7.60 8.47 -22.01
N MET A 7 8.07 7.94 -20.86
CA MET A 7 7.28 7.77 -19.66
C MET A 7 7.17 9.09 -18.90
N LYS A 8 5.95 9.43 -18.49
CA LYS A 8 5.65 10.68 -17.81
C LYS A 8 5.31 10.48 -16.34
N TYR A 9 4.85 9.28 -15.99
CA TYR A 9 4.31 8.96 -14.68
C TYR A 9 4.99 7.75 -14.07
N LEU A 10 5.30 7.86 -12.78
CA LEU A 10 5.78 6.76 -11.96
C LEU A 10 4.76 6.47 -10.86
N LEU A 11 4.19 5.29 -10.89
CA LEU A 11 3.23 4.79 -9.92
C LEU A 11 3.91 3.74 -9.07
N LEU A 12 3.96 3.94 -7.77
CA LEU A 12 4.63 3.04 -6.82
C LEU A 12 3.61 2.45 -5.86
N ASP A 13 3.66 1.14 -5.65
CA ASP A 13 3.13 0.59 -4.41
C ASP A 13 3.98 1.04 -3.22
N LEU A 14 3.44 0.93 -2.02
CA LEU A 14 4.11 1.35 -0.79
C LEU A 14 4.88 0.20 -0.14
N ASP A 15 4.14 -0.84 0.26
CA ASP A 15 4.63 -1.94 1.10
C ASP A 15 5.36 -2.97 0.23
N GLY A 16 6.67 -3.12 0.43
CA GLY A 16 7.51 -4.00 -0.39
C GLY A 16 8.18 -3.29 -1.59
N VAL A 17 7.73 -2.07 -1.94
CA VAL A 17 8.28 -1.25 -3.03
C VAL A 17 9.04 -0.04 -2.50
N CYS A 18 8.39 0.86 -1.73
CA CYS A 18 9.08 2.01 -1.15
C CYS A 18 10.05 1.60 -0.02
N TYR A 19 9.78 0.50 0.63
CA TYR A 19 10.69 -0.15 1.56
C TYR A 19 10.73 -1.66 1.31
N GLY A 20 11.88 -2.27 1.59
CA GLY A 20 12.10 -3.70 1.36
C GLY A 20 13.53 -4.09 1.73
N SER A 21 13.95 -5.30 1.37
CA SER A 21 15.32 -5.77 1.61
C SER A 21 16.36 -4.92 0.90
N HIS A 22 16.00 -4.26 -0.20
CA HIS A 22 16.86 -3.41 -1.00
C HIS A 22 17.38 -2.18 -0.23
N ASN A 23 16.64 -1.66 0.75
CA ASN A 23 17.06 -0.53 1.59
C ASN A 23 17.17 -0.87 3.09
N GLY A 24 17.30 -2.16 3.42
CA GLY A 24 17.53 -2.64 4.78
C GLY A 24 16.28 -2.73 5.66
N TYR A 25 15.10 -2.61 5.07
CA TYR A 25 13.80 -2.76 5.75
C TYR A 25 12.99 -3.90 5.13
N PRO A 26 13.37 -5.18 5.37
CA PRO A 26 12.62 -6.32 4.84
C PRO A 26 11.13 -6.20 5.14
N LEU A 27 10.29 -6.59 4.18
CA LEU A 27 8.84 -6.48 4.30
C LEU A 27 8.33 -7.08 5.62
N GLU A 28 8.89 -8.21 6.04
CA GLU A 28 8.52 -8.89 7.28
C GLU A 28 8.80 -8.03 8.53
N LYS A 29 9.79 -7.16 8.48
CA LYS A 29 10.14 -6.30 9.61
C LYS A 29 9.14 -5.17 9.82
N VAL A 30 8.65 -4.56 8.75
CA VAL A 30 7.70 -3.42 8.80
C VAL A 30 6.26 -3.93 8.69
N PHE A 31 5.93 -4.61 7.61
CA PHE A 31 4.58 -5.16 7.40
C PHE A 31 4.23 -6.26 8.42
N GLY A 32 5.24 -6.94 8.97
CA GLY A 32 5.05 -7.87 10.09
C GLY A 32 4.43 -7.21 11.33
N LEU A 33 4.76 -5.93 11.61
CA LEU A 33 4.12 -5.16 12.68
C LEU A 33 2.64 -4.91 12.37
N VAL A 34 2.34 -4.49 11.14
CA VAL A 34 0.95 -4.32 10.66
C VAL A 34 0.19 -5.63 10.76
N SER A 35 0.78 -6.72 10.28
CA SER A 35 0.18 -8.07 10.30
C SER A 35 -0.12 -8.54 11.73
N LYS A 36 0.78 -8.29 12.68
CA LYS A 36 0.56 -8.57 14.10
C LYS A 36 -0.62 -7.75 14.65
N ARG A 37 -0.70 -6.47 14.32
CA ARG A 37 -1.82 -5.60 14.73
C ARG A 37 -3.14 -6.06 14.11
N MET A 38 -3.14 -6.53 12.85
CA MET A 38 -4.32 -7.15 12.23
C MET A 38 -4.80 -8.37 13.02
N THR A 39 -3.89 -9.27 13.40
CA THR A 39 -4.23 -10.44 14.21
C THR A 39 -4.84 -10.03 15.54
N LEU A 40 -4.24 -9.07 16.25
CA LEU A 40 -4.76 -8.54 17.53
C LEU A 40 -6.14 -7.92 17.36
N PHE A 41 -6.35 -7.10 16.34
CA PHE A 41 -7.67 -6.52 16.06
C PHE A 41 -8.75 -7.61 15.88
N ILE A 42 -8.42 -8.67 15.14
CA ILE A 42 -9.34 -9.78 14.88
C ILE A 42 -9.64 -10.53 16.19
N GLN A 43 -8.63 -10.75 17.05
CA GLN A 43 -8.81 -11.37 18.36
C GLN A 43 -9.78 -10.55 19.22
N GLU A 44 -9.54 -9.24 19.33
CA GLU A 44 -10.34 -8.33 20.15
C GLU A 44 -11.77 -8.19 19.60
N LYS A 45 -11.93 -8.07 18.30
CA LYS A 45 -13.24 -7.83 17.65
C LYS A 45 -14.11 -9.07 17.60
N LEU A 46 -13.52 -10.26 17.43
CA LEU A 46 -14.25 -11.50 17.18
C LEU A 46 -14.13 -12.52 18.33
N GLY A 47 -13.36 -12.23 19.38
CA GLY A 47 -13.17 -13.16 20.50
C GLY A 47 -12.42 -14.44 20.12
N LEU A 48 -11.55 -14.39 19.10
CA LEU A 48 -10.80 -15.54 18.62
C LEU A 48 -9.46 -15.66 19.35
N ASP A 49 -8.95 -16.90 19.47
CA ASP A 49 -7.56 -17.11 19.84
C ASP A 49 -6.62 -16.66 18.70
N GLU A 50 -5.33 -16.49 19.03
CA GLU A 50 -4.34 -15.96 18.09
C GLU A 50 -4.23 -16.82 16.82
N LYS A 51 -4.26 -18.14 16.95
CA LYS A 51 -4.14 -19.06 15.83
C LYS A 51 -5.30 -18.90 14.85
N LYS A 52 -6.53 -18.92 15.35
CA LYS A 52 -7.74 -18.74 14.52
C LYS A 52 -7.82 -17.35 13.91
N ALA A 53 -7.43 -16.32 14.65
CA ALA A 53 -7.36 -14.96 14.14
C ALA A 53 -6.37 -14.83 12.99
N LYS A 54 -5.19 -15.44 13.10
CA LYS A 54 -4.17 -15.47 12.05
C LYS A 54 -4.61 -16.27 10.83
N GLU A 55 -5.24 -17.41 11.03
CA GLU A 55 -5.81 -18.23 9.96
C GLU A 55 -6.89 -17.43 9.21
N LEU A 56 -7.79 -16.75 9.92
CA LEU A 56 -8.85 -15.91 9.33
C LEU A 56 -8.25 -14.76 8.53
N GLN A 57 -7.27 -14.03 9.10
CA GLN A 57 -6.54 -12.97 8.43
C GLN A 57 -5.97 -13.44 7.10
N THR A 58 -5.27 -14.57 7.12
CA THR A 58 -4.61 -15.14 5.94
C THR A 58 -5.63 -15.60 4.89
N ASN A 59 -6.67 -16.32 5.31
CA ASN A 59 -7.73 -16.80 4.42
C ASN A 59 -8.45 -15.64 3.73
N TYR A 60 -8.72 -14.55 4.45
CA TYR A 60 -9.38 -13.38 3.86
C TYR A 60 -8.48 -12.62 2.91
N PHE A 61 -7.18 -12.53 3.21
CA PHE A 61 -6.22 -11.94 2.26
C PHE A 61 -6.24 -12.68 0.92
N TYR A 62 -6.15 -14.00 0.93
CA TYR A 62 -6.16 -14.78 -0.33
C TYR A 62 -7.51 -14.76 -1.06
N LYS A 63 -8.62 -14.79 -0.31
CA LYS A 63 -9.95 -14.88 -0.90
C LYS A 63 -10.50 -13.53 -1.38
N TYR A 64 -10.18 -12.46 -0.69
CA TYR A 64 -10.76 -11.12 -0.89
C TYR A 64 -9.72 -10.03 -1.20
N ASN A 65 -8.51 -10.40 -1.55
CA ASN A 65 -7.37 -9.54 -1.88
C ASN A 65 -6.82 -8.69 -0.72
N THR A 66 -7.59 -8.47 0.35
CA THR A 66 -7.15 -7.92 1.63
C THR A 66 -7.91 -8.58 2.78
N SER A 67 -7.28 -8.66 3.95
CA SER A 67 -7.96 -9.12 5.17
C SER A 67 -9.10 -8.19 5.54
N LEU A 68 -8.94 -6.88 5.34
CA LEU A 68 -9.95 -5.87 5.60
C LEU A 68 -11.24 -6.13 4.80
N ASN A 69 -11.13 -6.39 3.50
CA ASN A 69 -12.30 -6.62 2.65
C ASN A 69 -13.12 -7.83 3.16
N GLY A 70 -12.46 -8.92 3.52
CA GLY A 70 -13.13 -10.07 4.12
C GLY A 70 -13.80 -9.75 5.47
N LEU A 71 -13.13 -8.97 6.32
CA LEU A 71 -13.68 -8.56 7.62
C LEU A 71 -14.90 -7.64 7.48
N MET A 72 -14.87 -6.71 6.54
CA MET A 72 -16.01 -5.83 6.24
C MET A 72 -17.21 -6.64 5.74
N LEU A 73 -16.99 -7.57 4.82
CA LEU A 73 -18.05 -8.39 4.21
C LEU A 73 -18.72 -9.35 5.20
N HIS A 74 -17.97 -9.92 6.14
CA HIS A 74 -18.46 -11.02 6.97
C HIS A 74 -18.63 -10.69 8.46
N HIS A 75 -18.04 -9.60 8.93
CA HIS A 75 -18.01 -9.27 10.38
C HIS A 75 -18.42 -7.83 10.68
N ASN A 76 -18.94 -7.09 9.69
CA ASN A 76 -19.35 -5.69 9.85
C ASN A 76 -18.26 -4.79 10.46
N VAL A 77 -16.98 -5.06 10.13
CA VAL A 77 -15.86 -4.24 10.58
C VAL A 77 -15.90 -2.90 9.84
N ILE A 78 -15.71 -1.81 10.59
CA ILE A 78 -15.60 -0.47 10.02
C ILE A 78 -14.17 -0.28 9.50
N GLY A 79 -14.03 0.00 8.19
CA GLY A 79 -12.72 0.08 7.53
C GLY A 79 -11.78 1.10 8.16
N ASP A 80 -12.29 2.30 8.50
CA ASP A 80 -11.48 3.35 9.13
C ASP A 80 -10.96 2.96 10.52
N GLU A 81 -11.77 2.28 11.34
CA GLU A 81 -11.34 1.76 12.65
C GLU A 81 -10.21 0.75 12.49
N PHE A 82 -10.39 -0.18 11.55
CA PHE A 82 -9.38 -1.20 11.26
C PHE A 82 -8.06 -0.56 10.81
N LEU A 83 -8.11 0.31 9.79
CA LEU A 83 -6.91 0.95 9.24
C LEU A 83 -6.17 1.78 10.30
N LYS A 84 -6.89 2.55 11.10
CA LYS A 84 -6.30 3.32 12.20
C LYS A 84 -5.61 2.41 13.23
N TYR A 85 -6.23 1.28 13.58
CA TYR A 85 -5.68 0.34 14.55
C TYR A 85 -4.44 -0.36 14.02
N VAL A 86 -4.49 -0.89 12.79
CA VAL A 86 -3.41 -1.74 12.27
C VAL A 86 -2.18 -0.95 11.82
N HIS A 87 -2.34 0.31 11.46
CA HIS A 87 -1.23 1.19 11.08
C HIS A 87 -0.62 1.98 12.25
N ASP A 88 -1.15 1.82 13.46
CA ASP A 88 -0.54 2.33 14.70
C ASP A 88 0.62 1.42 15.11
N ILE A 89 1.76 1.57 14.44
CA ILE A 89 2.97 0.79 14.60
C ILE A 89 4.18 1.69 14.86
N ASP A 90 5.13 1.19 15.64
CA ASP A 90 6.41 1.88 15.85
C ASP A 90 7.39 1.57 14.72
N ILE A 91 7.63 2.56 13.89
CA ILE A 91 8.62 2.54 12.78
C ILE A 91 9.78 3.52 13.04
N SER A 92 10.04 3.88 14.30
CA SER A 92 11.12 4.83 14.68
C SER A 92 12.52 4.34 14.29
N PHE A 93 12.69 3.03 14.08
CA PHE A 93 13.93 2.43 13.60
C PHE A 93 14.23 2.71 12.12
N MET A 94 13.23 3.13 11.33
CA MET A 94 13.45 3.53 9.94
C MET A 94 14.14 4.90 9.88
N LYS A 95 15.03 5.03 8.92
CA LYS A 95 15.81 6.26 8.67
C LYS A 95 15.61 6.72 7.24
N GLU A 96 16.01 7.95 6.98
CA GLU A 96 16.01 8.51 5.63
C GLU A 96 16.79 7.62 4.65
N ASP A 97 16.19 7.39 3.49
CA ASP A 97 16.82 6.71 2.35
C ASP A 97 17.29 7.76 1.34
N LYS A 98 18.52 8.20 1.52
CA LYS A 98 19.12 9.22 0.64
C LYS A 98 19.31 8.74 -0.79
N ILE A 99 19.45 7.43 -1.00
CA ILE A 99 19.59 6.84 -2.35
C ILE A 99 18.25 6.95 -3.04
N MET A 100 17.17 6.44 -2.43
CA MET A 100 15.81 6.55 -2.96
C MET A 100 15.45 8.01 -3.24
N ARG A 101 15.74 8.92 -2.30
CA ARG A 101 15.46 10.34 -2.48
C ARG A 101 16.15 10.90 -3.73
N ASN A 102 17.45 10.67 -3.85
CA ASN A 102 18.23 11.15 -5.00
C ASN A 102 17.71 10.60 -6.33
N GLU A 103 17.41 9.30 -6.37
CA GLU A 103 16.86 8.67 -7.57
C GLU A 103 15.48 9.25 -7.95
N LEU A 104 14.59 9.42 -6.97
CA LEU A 104 13.28 10.01 -7.21
C LEU A 104 13.37 11.47 -7.68
N GLU A 105 14.26 12.29 -7.11
CA GLU A 105 14.47 13.69 -7.52
C GLU A 105 14.99 13.79 -8.96
N ASN A 106 15.87 12.89 -9.36
CA ASN A 106 16.46 12.89 -10.71
C ASN A 106 15.55 12.32 -11.80
N LEU A 107 14.48 11.63 -11.44
CA LEU A 107 13.49 11.13 -12.40
C LEU A 107 12.58 12.27 -12.88
N ASN A 108 12.64 12.59 -14.17
CA ASN A 108 11.74 13.57 -14.78
C ASN A 108 10.36 12.96 -15.09
N MET A 109 9.71 12.43 -14.04
CA MET A 109 8.36 11.85 -14.10
C MET A 109 7.55 12.37 -12.92
N GLU A 110 6.26 12.54 -13.11
CA GLU A 110 5.35 12.79 -11.99
C GLU A 110 5.15 11.49 -11.20
N LYS A 111 5.19 11.57 -9.86
CA LYS A 111 5.28 10.41 -8.98
C LYS A 111 4.03 10.29 -8.14
N PHE A 112 3.50 9.07 -8.01
CA PHE A 112 2.31 8.74 -7.26
C PHE A 112 2.49 7.48 -6.43
N ILE A 113 1.75 7.39 -5.33
CA ILE A 113 1.63 6.18 -4.51
C ILE A 113 0.26 5.55 -4.78
N PHE A 114 0.23 4.23 -4.94
CA PHE A 114 -0.98 3.44 -5.12
C PHE A 114 -0.96 2.23 -4.18
N THR A 115 -1.63 2.33 -3.04
CA THR A 115 -1.56 1.34 -1.97
C THR A 115 -2.93 0.79 -1.54
N ASN A 116 -2.96 -0.46 -1.08
CA ASN A 116 -4.10 -1.02 -0.35
C ASN A 116 -4.09 -0.65 1.15
N GLY A 117 -3.08 0.10 1.60
CA GLY A 117 -3.02 0.72 2.92
C GLY A 117 -3.79 2.04 2.98
N SER A 118 -3.65 2.78 4.09
CA SER A 118 -4.21 4.13 4.25
C SER A 118 -3.20 5.22 3.90
N VAL A 119 -3.71 6.41 3.56
CA VAL A 119 -2.87 7.59 3.31
C VAL A 119 -2.01 7.95 4.53
N GLU A 120 -2.52 7.75 5.75
CA GLU A 120 -1.78 8.00 6.98
C GLU A 120 -0.58 7.04 7.13
N HIS A 121 -0.76 5.76 6.76
CA HIS A 121 0.33 4.79 6.71
C HIS A 121 1.39 5.19 5.69
N ALA A 122 0.97 5.54 4.48
CA ALA A 122 1.88 6.02 3.44
C ALA A 122 2.66 7.26 3.90
N GLN A 123 1.98 8.25 4.51
CA GLN A 123 2.62 9.43 5.06
C GLN A 123 3.68 9.07 6.10
N ASN A 124 3.37 8.19 7.05
CA ASN A 124 4.29 7.78 8.10
C ASN A 124 5.55 7.12 7.52
N ILE A 125 5.38 6.15 6.62
CA ILE A 125 6.49 5.44 5.96
C ILE A 125 7.35 6.41 5.15
N LEU A 126 6.74 7.19 4.24
CA LEU A 126 7.45 8.10 3.34
C LEU A 126 8.15 9.23 4.10
N THR A 127 7.59 9.69 5.23
CA THR A 127 8.23 10.67 6.11
C THR A 127 9.47 10.08 6.75
N ARG A 128 9.42 8.83 7.23
CA ARG A 128 10.60 8.15 7.79
C ARG A 128 11.69 7.94 6.74
N LEU A 129 11.31 7.63 5.51
CA LEU A 129 12.25 7.50 4.39
C LEU A 129 12.78 8.85 3.88
N GLY A 130 12.24 9.98 4.33
CA GLY A 130 12.66 11.32 3.94
C GLY A 130 12.24 11.71 2.52
N VAL A 131 11.14 11.16 2.00
CA VAL A 131 10.68 11.36 0.61
C VAL A 131 9.21 11.83 0.50
N TYR A 132 8.51 12.03 1.62
CA TYR A 132 7.09 12.39 1.60
C TYR A 132 6.80 13.72 0.85
N ASP A 133 7.69 14.68 0.94
CA ASP A 133 7.59 15.97 0.24
C ASP A 133 7.59 15.86 -1.29
N LEU A 134 8.08 14.76 -1.85
CA LEU A 134 8.06 14.49 -3.29
C LEU A 134 6.67 14.03 -3.78
N PHE A 135 5.82 13.59 -2.87
CA PHE A 135 4.47 13.08 -3.17
C PHE A 135 3.38 14.00 -2.62
N GLY A 136 3.39 14.26 -1.31
CA GLY A 136 2.28 14.91 -0.63
C GLY A 136 1.04 14.00 -0.56
N LYS A 137 0.03 14.44 0.18
CA LYS A 137 -1.21 13.68 0.38
C LYS A 137 -2.00 13.50 -0.92
N GLU A 138 -1.99 14.49 -1.77
CA GLU A 138 -2.75 14.56 -3.02
C GLU A 138 -2.26 13.57 -4.08
N LYS A 139 -1.02 13.08 -3.96
CA LYS A 139 -0.42 12.08 -4.86
C LYS A 139 -0.44 10.67 -4.29
N VAL A 140 -1.20 10.42 -3.25
CA VAL A 140 -1.47 9.10 -2.70
C VAL A 140 -2.88 8.67 -3.06
N PHE A 141 -3.02 7.50 -3.70
CA PHE A 141 -4.29 6.79 -3.86
C PHE A 141 -4.29 5.63 -2.88
N ASP A 142 -5.20 5.67 -1.93
CA ASP A 142 -5.32 4.70 -0.86
C ASP A 142 -6.58 3.83 -1.00
N ILE A 143 -6.74 2.86 -0.11
CA ILE A 143 -7.89 1.95 -0.12
C ILE A 143 -9.22 2.68 0.10
N LYS A 144 -9.23 3.85 0.77
CA LYS A 144 -10.44 4.65 0.99
C LYS A 144 -10.88 5.36 -0.29
N ASP A 145 -9.93 5.87 -1.08
CA ASP A 145 -10.20 6.43 -2.41
C ASP A 145 -10.87 5.41 -3.34
N ALA A 146 -10.53 4.13 -3.16
CA ALA A 146 -11.12 3.01 -3.88
C ALA A 146 -12.47 2.54 -3.31
N GLY A 147 -13.02 3.21 -2.28
CA GLY A 147 -14.22 2.74 -1.59
C GLY A 147 -14.04 1.38 -0.93
N TYR A 148 -12.83 1.08 -0.45
CA TYR A 148 -12.41 -0.19 0.13
C TYR A 148 -12.35 -1.37 -0.83
N VAL A 149 -12.47 -1.14 -2.14
CA VAL A 149 -12.23 -2.17 -3.16
C VAL A 149 -10.72 -2.27 -3.41
N PRO A 150 -10.07 -3.41 -3.09
CA PRO A 150 -8.61 -3.49 -3.14
C PRO A 150 -8.06 -3.73 -4.55
N LYS A 151 -6.79 -3.45 -4.78
CA LYS A 151 -6.02 -4.06 -5.87
C LYS A 151 -6.12 -5.60 -5.76
N PRO A 152 -6.26 -6.35 -6.88
CA PRO A 152 -6.18 -5.96 -8.28
C PRO A 152 -7.54 -5.70 -8.97
N GLU A 153 -8.55 -5.25 -8.28
CA GLU A 153 -9.86 -5.02 -8.91
C GLU A 153 -9.79 -3.90 -9.96
N ALA A 154 -10.32 -4.12 -11.18
CA ALA A 154 -10.26 -3.18 -12.29
C ALA A 154 -10.83 -1.79 -11.94
N GLN A 155 -11.94 -1.77 -11.21
CA GLN A 155 -12.55 -0.54 -10.72
C GLN A 155 -11.57 0.35 -9.93
N THR A 156 -10.69 -0.26 -9.14
CA THR A 156 -9.70 0.44 -8.31
C THR A 156 -8.66 1.14 -9.19
N PHE A 157 -8.23 0.49 -10.27
CA PHE A 157 -7.33 1.09 -11.26
C PHE A 157 -8.01 2.23 -12.02
N ASP A 158 -9.26 2.06 -12.44
CA ASP A 158 -10.02 3.12 -13.14
C ASP A 158 -10.17 4.37 -12.27
N LEU A 159 -10.48 4.19 -10.99
CA LEU A 159 -10.60 5.29 -10.03
C LEU A 159 -9.26 6.00 -9.82
N MET A 160 -8.16 5.26 -9.71
CA MET A 160 -6.81 5.80 -9.58
C MET A 160 -6.40 6.59 -10.83
N VAL A 161 -6.58 6.04 -12.02
CA VAL A 161 -6.31 6.72 -13.29
C VAL A 161 -7.12 8.01 -13.40
N LYS A 162 -8.39 7.97 -13.02
CA LYS A 162 -9.27 9.14 -13.03
C LYS A 162 -8.83 10.20 -12.01
N LYS A 163 -8.47 9.79 -10.79
CA LYS A 163 -8.03 10.72 -9.73
C LYS A 163 -6.78 11.48 -10.13
N PHE A 164 -5.79 10.78 -10.69
CA PHE A 164 -4.52 11.39 -11.05
C PHE A 164 -4.48 11.99 -12.47
N GLY A 165 -5.46 11.67 -13.32
CA GLY A 165 -5.47 12.12 -14.71
C GLY A 165 -4.31 11.55 -15.54
N ILE A 166 -3.77 10.40 -15.16
CA ILE A 166 -2.60 9.79 -15.80
C ILE A 166 -3.02 8.94 -17.01
N ASN A 167 -2.07 8.80 -17.95
CA ASN A 167 -2.23 7.89 -19.08
C ASN A 167 -1.49 6.56 -18.79
N PRO A 168 -2.20 5.42 -18.66
CA PRO A 168 -1.55 4.13 -18.42
C PRO A 168 -0.42 3.79 -19.38
N LYS A 169 -0.56 4.15 -20.67
CA LYS A 169 0.47 3.90 -21.71
C LYS A 169 1.74 4.77 -21.55
N GLU A 170 1.74 5.73 -20.63
CA GLU A 170 2.87 6.62 -20.31
C GLU A 170 3.27 6.49 -18.85
N THR A 171 2.78 5.42 -18.18
CA THR A 171 3.00 5.16 -16.75
C THR A 171 3.90 3.94 -16.56
N ILE A 172 4.88 4.07 -15.66
CA ILE A 172 5.59 2.93 -15.09
C ILE A 172 4.93 2.61 -13.77
N TYR A 173 4.48 1.37 -13.60
CA TYR A 173 3.95 0.86 -12.34
C TYR A 173 4.91 -0.14 -11.73
N ILE A 174 5.30 0.07 -10.47
CA ILE A 174 6.17 -0.83 -9.69
C ILE A 174 5.36 -1.39 -8.53
N GLU A 175 5.34 -2.72 -8.42
CA GLU A 175 4.50 -3.48 -7.51
C GLU A 175 5.22 -4.79 -7.15
N ASP A 176 5.19 -5.21 -5.89
CA ASP A 176 5.83 -6.44 -5.41
C ASP A 176 4.90 -7.68 -5.50
N ILE A 177 3.57 -7.48 -5.51
CA ILE A 177 2.59 -8.55 -5.64
C ILE A 177 2.22 -8.73 -7.12
N ALA A 178 2.77 -9.77 -7.76
CA ALA A 178 2.56 -10.04 -9.20
C ALA A 178 1.08 -10.05 -9.62
N LYS A 179 0.16 -10.49 -8.75
CA LYS A 179 -1.28 -10.47 -9.01
C LYS A 179 -1.80 -9.06 -9.28
N ASN A 180 -1.25 -8.05 -8.62
CA ASN A 180 -1.66 -6.65 -8.80
C ASN A 180 -1.20 -6.05 -10.14
N LEU A 181 -0.29 -6.72 -10.86
CA LEU A 181 0.12 -6.38 -12.21
C LEU A 181 -0.72 -7.06 -13.30
N SER A 182 -1.62 -7.98 -12.93
CA SER A 182 -2.40 -8.78 -13.90
C SER A 182 -3.47 -7.96 -14.64
N ILE A 183 -3.87 -6.82 -14.12
CA ILE A 183 -4.72 -5.86 -14.82
C ILE A 183 -3.76 -4.97 -15.61
N GLY A 184 -3.61 -5.30 -16.92
CA GLY A 184 -2.65 -4.60 -17.78
C GLY A 184 -2.88 -3.09 -17.82
N PHE A 185 -1.82 -2.37 -17.56
CA PHE A 185 -1.66 -0.96 -17.89
C PHE A 185 -1.36 -0.81 -19.38
#